data_6795fd2da9d31bb49e633b9bbe1a24e1
#
_entry.id   6795fd2da9d31bb49e633b9bbe1a24e1
#
_cell.length_a   1.000
_cell.length_b   1.000
_cell.length_c   1.000
_cell.angle_alpha   90.00
_cell.angle_beta   90.00
_cell.angle_gamma   90.00
#
_symmetry.space_group_name_H-M   'P 1'
#
loop_
_entity.id
_entity.type
_entity.pdbx_description
1 polymer ?
#
loop_
_entity_poly.entity_id
_entity_poly.type
_entity_poly.pdbx_seq_one_letter_code
_entity_poly.pdbx_strand_id
1 'polypeptide(L)'
;MRAYYDLKPAKVYRLKQGVCRYVYDIEKHTVDNGDGMQQMTQWSGEEVEVAEPLTSNRITQAVIAARWDADYEQKLINEYNAAKLGLYDDDTAAAKIDAYEAFLRERAEIKAQIDADCEELGIA
;
A
#
# COMPACT_ATOMS: atom_id res chain seq x y z
N MET A 1 5.95 -5.81 -2.56
CA MET A 1 6.14 -7.24 -2.86
C MET A 1 5.65 -8.06 -1.67
N ARG A 2 4.84 -9.06 -1.92
CA ARG A 2 4.31 -9.91 -0.84
C ARG A 2 5.40 -10.85 -0.31
N ALA A 3 5.59 -10.87 1.00
CA ALA A 3 6.56 -11.72 1.67
C ALA A 3 5.88 -12.59 2.73
N TYR A 4 6.52 -13.70 3.08
CA TYR A 4 5.99 -14.66 4.05
C TYR A 4 7.00 -14.87 5.17
N TYR A 5 6.48 -15.03 6.40
CA TYR A 5 7.27 -15.09 7.62
C TYR A 5 6.77 -16.20 8.54
N ASP A 6 7.68 -16.82 9.27
CA ASP A 6 7.33 -17.81 10.29
C ASP A 6 6.77 -17.16 11.56
N LEU A 7 7.26 -15.97 11.88
CA LEU A 7 6.82 -15.17 13.01
C LEU A 7 6.21 -13.87 12.52
N LYS A 8 5.39 -13.23 13.36
CA LYS A 8 4.81 -11.93 13.03
C LYS A 8 5.93 -10.91 12.78
N PRO A 9 5.99 -10.32 11.57
CA PRO A 9 7.03 -9.36 11.25
C PRO A 9 6.84 -8.04 11.99
N ALA A 10 7.94 -7.34 12.26
CA ALA A 10 7.88 -5.96 12.70
C ALA A 10 7.40 -5.08 11.54
N LYS A 11 6.70 -3.99 11.85
CA LYS A 11 6.23 -3.05 10.82
C LYS A 11 7.37 -2.29 10.16
N VAL A 12 8.45 -2.03 10.89
CA VAL A 12 9.63 -1.33 10.37
C VAL A 12 10.88 -2.03 10.89
N TYR A 13 11.86 -2.24 10.02
CA TYR A 13 13.19 -2.67 10.42
C TYR A 13 14.25 -2.16 9.45
N ARG A 14 15.47 -1.99 9.98
CA ARG A 14 16.61 -1.52 9.20
C ARG A 14 17.20 -2.67 8.40
N LEU A 15 17.34 -2.50 7.08
CA LEU A 15 17.96 -3.49 6.19
C LEU A 15 19.46 -3.30 6.09
N LYS A 16 19.88 -2.07 5.85
CA LYS A 16 21.27 -1.68 5.66
C LYS A 16 21.38 -0.20 5.97
N GLN A 17 22.59 0.32 5.99
CA GLN A 17 22.80 1.75 6.26
C GLN A 17 22.02 2.61 5.26
N GLY A 18 21.22 3.52 5.76
CA GLY A 18 20.43 4.44 4.96
C GLY A 18 19.13 3.90 4.38
N VAL A 19 18.78 2.63 4.65
CA VAL A 19 17.57 1.99 4.10
C VAL A 19 16.83 1.19 5.16
N CYS A 20 15.55 1.48 5.31
CA CYS A 20 14.62 0.71 6.15
C CYS A 20 13.62 -0.03 5.28
N ARG A 21 12.99 -1.04 5.86
CA ARG A 21 11.87 -1.76 5.25
C ARG A 21 10.62 -1.51 6.06
N TYR A 22 9.55 -1.12 5.39
CA TYR A 22 8.21 -0.99 5.97
C TYR A 22 7.37 -2.18 5.52
N VAL A 23 6.72 -2.84 6.48
CA VAL A 23 5.84 -3.99 6.23
C VAL A 23 4.41 -3.60 6.59
N TYR A 24 3.49 -3.84 5.69
CA TYR A 24 2.07 -3.50 5.87
C TYR A 24 1.17 -4.61 5.34
N ASP A 25 -0.13 -4.49 5.54
CA ASP A 25 -1.11 -5.55 5.22
C ASP A 25 -0.67 -6.89 5.81
N ILE A 26 -0.29 -6.87 7.08
CA ILE A 26 0.18 -8.06 7.80
C ILE A 26 -1.00 -8.97 8.08
N GLU A 27 -0.92 -10.20 7.60
CA GLU A 27 -1.96 -11.21 7.76
C GLU A 27 -1.41 -12.48 8.40
N LYS A 28 -2.22 -13.08 9.26
CA LYS A 28 -1.92 -14.36 9.89
C LYS A 28 -2.66 -15.47 9.14
N HIS A 29 -1.94 -16.51 8.76
CA HIS A 29 -2.48 -17.66 8.06
C HIS A 29 -2.28 -18.93 8.89
N THR A 30 -3.27 -19.81 8.86
CA THR A 30 -3.13 -21.15 9.41
C THR A 30 -2.93 -22.12 8.26
N VAL A 31 -1.82 -22.84 8.26
CA VAL A 31 -1.44 -23.77 7.20
C VAL A 31 -1.52 -25.21 7.75
N ASP A 32 -2.22 -26.08 7.03
CA ASP A 32 -2.30 -27.49 7.37
C ASP A 32 -1.08 -28.23 6.81
N ASN A 33 -0.45 -29.06 7.65
CA ASN A 33 0.72 -29.84 7.27
C ASN A 33 0.43 -31.02 6.35
N GLY A 34 -0.82 -31.24 5.95
CA GLY A 34 -1.18 -32.34 5.08
C GLY A 34 -1.44 -33.68 5.78
N ASP A 35 -1.05 -33.83 7.04
CA ASP A 35 -1.38 -35.01 7.85
C ASP A 35 -2.60 -34.81 8.75
N GLY A 36 -3.18 -33.60 8.73
CA GLY A 36 -4.37 -33.26 9.51
C GLY A 36 -4.14 -33.16 11.02
N MET A 37 -2.93 -33.36 11.49
CA MET A 37 -2.61 -33.45 12.92
C MET A 37 -1.95 -32.20 13.48
N GLN A 38 -1.31 -31.40 12.64
CA GLN A 38 -0.62 -30.18 13.07
C GLN A 38 -0.95 -29.03 12.15
N GLN A 39 -1.28 -27.89 12.76
CA GLN A 39 -1.45 -26.63 12.06
C GLN A 39 -0.24 -25.73 12.34
N MET A 40 0.31 -25.15 11.29
CA MET A 40 1.40 -24.18 11.41
C MET A 40 0.85 -22.78 11.17
N THR A 41 1.36 -21.81 11.91
CA THR A 41 1.06 -20.41 11.69
C THR A 41 2.09 -19.82 10.73
N GLN A 42 1.60 -19.15 9.69
CA GLN A 42 2.42 -18.40 8.77
C GLN A 42 1.89 -16.97 8.69
N TRP A 43 2.79 -16.02 8.56
CA TRP A 43 2.45 -14.62 8.41
C TRP A 43 2.82 -14.14 7.02
N SER A 44 2.11 -13.16 6.52
CA SER A 44 2.45 -12.50 5.27
C SER A 44 2.30 -10.99 5.40
N GLY A 45 2.96 -10.25 4.53
CA GLY A 45 2.85 -8.80 4.48
C GLY A 45 3.44 -8.26 3.19
N GLU A 46 3.01 -7.06 2.82
CA GLU A 46 3.63 -6.31 1.74
C GLU A 46 4.87 -5.60 2.27
N GLU A 47 5.92 -5.53 1.48
CA GLU A 47 7.17 -4.88 1.87
C GLU A 47 7.55 -3.79 0.88
N VAL A 48 8.03 -2.65 1.41
CA VAL A 48 8.65 -1.60 0.61
C VAL A 48 9.93 -1.12 1.28
N GLU A 49 10.92 -0.76 0.50
CA GLU A 49 12.15 -0.14 1.00
C GLU A 49 11.98 1.37 1.02
N VAL A 50 12.44 1.99 2.11
CA VAL A 50 12.33 3.43 2.33
C VAL A 50 13.69 3.98 2.72
N ALA A 51 14.16 4.99 1.99
CA ALA A 51 15.41 5.68 2.31
C ALA A 51 15.28 6.48 3.61
N GLU A 52 16.34 6.47 4.42
CA GLU A 52 16.42 7.32 5.61
C GLU A 52 16.66 8.79 5.23
N PRO A 53 16.20 9.77 6.03
CA PRO A 53 15.49 9.60 7.31
C PRO A 53 14.08 9.07 7.11
N LEU A 54 13.66 8.18 8.01
CA LEU A 54 12.35 7.55 7.94
C LEU A 54 11.28 8.50 8.46
N THR A 55 10.36 8.90 7.57
CA THR A 55 9.23 9.77 7.91
C THR A 55 7.95 9.19 7.34
N SER A 56 6.81 9.57 7.91
CA SER A 56 5.49 9.17 7.40
C SER A 56 5.35 9.51 5.91
N ASN A 57 5.79 10.69 5.50
CA ASN A 57 5.71 11.13 4.12
C ASN A 57 6.55 10.25 3.17
N ARG A 58 7.76 9.89 3.57
CA ARG A 58 8.63 9.01 2.76
C ARG A 58 8.07 7.60 2.64
N ILE A 59 7.52 7.07 3.73
CA ILE A 59 6.85 5.77 3.71
C ILE A 59 5.64 5.82 2.77
N THR A 60 4.81 6.84 2.88
CA THR A 60 3.63 7.02 2.03
C THR A 60 4.03 7.06 0.56
N GLN A 61 5.05 7.82 0.21
CA GLN A 61 5.53 7.89 -1.17
C GLN A 61 6.04 6.55 -1.68
N ALA A 62 6.77 5.80 -0.85
CA ALA A 62 7.27 4.48 -1.22
C ALA A 62 6.14 3.48 -1.47
N VAL A 63 5.13 3.45 -0.61
CA VAL A 63 3.98 2.56 -0.76
C VAL A 63 3.17 2.91 -2.01
N ILE A 64 2.91 4.19 -2.24
CA ILE A 64 2.19 4.65 -3.43
C ILE A 64 2.94 4.28 -4.70
N ALA A 65 4.27 4.50 -4.74
CA ALA A 65 5.09 4.16 -5.90
C ALA A 65 5.13 2.65 -6.17
N ALA A 66 5.07 1.82 -5.12
CA ALA A 66 5.02 0.37 -5.26
C ALA A 66 3.63 -0.13 -5.69
N ARG A 67 2.56 0.59 -5.33
CA ARG A 67 1.17 0.20 -5.62
C ARG A 67 0.74 0.58 -7.03
N TRP A 68 1.15 1.75 -7.51
CA TRP A 68 0.76 2.29 -8.82
C TRP A 68 1.97 2.81 -9.58
N ASP A 69 1.94 2.66 -10.92
CA ASP A 69 2.94 3.27 -11.79
C ASP A 69 2.88 4.79 -11.70
N ALA A 70 4.02 5.44 -11.95
CA ALA A 70 4.15 6.90 -11.90
C ALA A 70 3.11 7.62 -12.80
N ASP A 71 2.79 7.02 -13.94
CA ASP A 71 1.87 7.62 -14.91
C ASP A 71 0.39 7.31 -14.60
N TYR A 72 0.10 6.40 -13.68
CA TYR A 72 -1.26 5.95 -13.41
C TYR A 72 -2.13 7.09 -12.86
N GLU A 73 -1.63 7.82 -11.87
CA GLU A 73 -2.34 8.95 -11.28
C GLU A 73 -2.59 10.03 -12.33
N GLN A 74 -1.59 10.35 -13.13
CA GLN A 74 -1.72 11.37 -14.18
C GLN A 74 -2.77 10.96 -15.21
N LYS A 75 -2.82 9.69 -15.60
CA LYS A 75 -3.85 9.17 -16.49
C LYS A 75 -5.24 9.36 -15.90
N LEU A 76 -5.44 9.03 -14.63
CA LEU A 76 -6.73 9.18 -13.96
C LEU A 76 -7.16 10.65 -13.87
N ILE A 77 -6.23 11.55 -13.59
CA ILE A 77 -6.51 12.99 -13.53
C ILE A 77 -6.92 13.52 -14.90
N ASN A 78 -6.19 13.13 -15.95
CA ASN A 78 -6.50 13.56 -17.31
C ASN A 78 -7.87 13.06 -17.76
N GLU A 79 -8.20 11.82 -17.46
CA GLU A 79 -9.51 11.24 -17.81
C GLU A 79 -10.64 11.88 -17.00
N TYR A 80 -10.40 12.18 -15.72
CA TYR A 80 -11.35 12.88 -14.89
C TYR A 80 -11.64 14.30 -15.44
N ASN A 81 -10.60 15.03 -15.80
CA ASN A 81 -10.76 16.37 -16.38
C ASN A 81 -11.51 16.33 -17.72
N ALA A 82 -11.20 15.37 -18.58
CA ALA A 82 -11.91 15.18 -19.84
C ALA A 82 -13.40 14.86 -19.61
N ALA A 83 -13.71 14.04 -18.59
CA ALA A 83 -15.09 13.73 -18.23
C ALA A 83 -15.83 14.99 -17.75
N LYS A 84 -15.20 15.82 -16.95
CA LYS A 84 -15.79 17.08 -16.46
C LYS A 84 -16.00 18.10 -17.58
N LEU A 85 -15.17 18.06 -18.62
CA LEU A 85 -15.28 18.94 -19.77
C LEU A 85 -16.30 18.47 -20.80
N GLY A 86 -16.92 17.31 -20.59
CA GLY A 86 -17.94 16.78 -21.51
C GLY A 86 -17.39 16.13 -22.76
N LEU A 87 -16.15 15.66 -22.73
CA LEU A 87 -15.48 15.02 -23.89
C LEU A 87 -15.85 13.55 -24.07
N TYR A 88 -16.54 12.95 -23.11
CA TYR A 88 -17.03 11.57 -23.16
C TYR A 88 -18.56 11.56 -23.17
N ASP A 89 -19.16 10.43 -23.59
CA ASP A 89 -20.58 10.20 -23.33
C ASP A 89 -20.85 10.09 -21.81
N ASP A 90 -22.13 10.16 -21.41
CA ASP A 90 -22.48 10.21 -20.00
C ASP A 90 -22.02 8.97 -19.21
N ASP A 91 -22.16 7.78 -19.79
CA ASP A 91 -21.75 6.53 -19.13
C ASP A 91 -20.24 6.44 -18.96
N THR A 92 -19.49 6.81 -19.98
CA THR A 92 -18.02 6.82 -19.94
C THR A 92 -17.53 7.88 -18.95
N ALA A 93 -18.12 9.08 -18.97
CA ALA A 93 -17.77 10.14 -18.04
C ALA A 93 -17.97 9.71 -16.57
N ALA A 94 -19.11 9.08 -16.27
CA ALA A 94 -19.39 8.58 -14.93
C ALA A 94 -18.35 7.54 -14.48
N ALA A 95 -17.98 6.62 -15.38
CA ALA A 95 -16.96 5.60 -15.09
C ALA A 95 -15.59 6.22 -14.81
N LYS A 96 -15.19 7.26 -15.55
CA LYS A 96 -13.91 7.95 -15.34
C LYS A 96 -13.88 8.72 -14.03
N ILE A 97 -14.98 9.37 -13.66
CA ILE A 97 -15.12 10.07 -12.39
C ILE A 97 -15.04 9.08 -11.23
N ASP A 98 -15.77 7.96 -11.32
CA ASP A 98 -15.77 6.93 -10.27
C ASP A 98 -14.39 6.31 -10.09
N ALA A 99 -13.66 6.07 -11.18
CA ALA A 99 -12.31 5.50 -11.13
C ALA A 99 -11.34 6.43 -10.37
N TYR A 100 -11.41 7.73 -10.63
CA TYR A 100 -10.56 8.69 -9.93
C TYR A 100 -10.93 8.81 -8.45
N GLU A 101 -12.22 8.86 -8.14
CA GLU A 101 -12.69 8.90 -6.75
C GLU A 101 -12.27 7.64 -5.98
N ALA A 102 -12.36 6.46 -6.59
CA ALA A 102 -11.91 5.21 -5.99
C ALA A 102 -10.40 5.23 -5.70
N PHE A 103 -9.61 5.74 -6.63
CA PHE A 103 -8.17 5.92 -6.45
C PHE A 103 -7.85 6.83 -5.26
N LEU A 104 -8.50 7.99 -5.19
CA LEU A 104 -8.28 8.94 -4.10
C LEU A 104 -8.67 8.35 -2.74
N ARG A 105 -9.73 7.57 -2.70
CA ARG A 105 -10.20 6.91 -1.47
C ARG A 105 -9.20 5.86 -1.01
N GLU A 106 -8.70 5.01 -1.91
CA GLU A 106 -7.70 3.99 -1.59
C GLU A 106 -6.39 4.63 -1.13
N ARG A 107 -5.95 5.69 -1.80
CA ARG A 107 -4.76 6.46 -1.41
C ARG A 107 -4.90 7.05 -0.01
N ALA A 108 -6.07 7.59 0.32
CA ALA A 108 -6.34 8.14 1.64
C ALA A 108 -6.32 7.06 2.73
N GLU A 109 -6.85 5.88 2.46
CA GLU A 109 -6.80 4.74 3.37
C GLU A 109 -5.37 4.28 3.64
N ILE A 110 -4.54 4.21 2.60
CA ILE A 110 -3.11 3.87 2.73
C ILE A 110 -2.41 4.89 3.61
N LYS A 111 -2.63 6.18 3.36
CA LYS A 111 -2.01 7.24 4.16
C LYS A 111 -2.45 7.18 5.63
N ALA A 112 -3.74 6.96 5.88
CA ALA A 112 -4.26 6.85 7.24
C ALA A 112 -3.62 5.69 8.00
N GLN A 113 -3.45 4.55 7.35
CA GLN A 113 -2.79 3.39 7.96
C GLN A 113 -1.32 3.67 8.26
N ILE A 114 -0.61 4.31 7.34
CA ILE A 114 0.80 4.67 7.53
C ILE A 114 0.94 5.68 8.68
N ASP A 115 0.09 6.68 8.75
CA ASP A 115 0.11 7.68 9.81
C ASP A 115 -0.14 7.02 11.18
N ALA A 116 -1.06 6.07 11.26
CA ALA A 116 -1.32 5.30 12.48
C ALA A 116 -0.12 4.46 12.89
N ASP A 117 0.53 3.78 11.94
CA ASP A 117 1.72 2.99 12.21
C ASP A 117 2.89 3.87 12.66
N CYS A 118 3.06 5.04 12.06
CA CYS A 118 4.11 5.98 12.44
C CYS A 118 3.88 6.54 13.85
N GLU A 119 2.64 6.84 14.22
CA GLU A 119 2.30 7.27 15.57
C GLU A 119 2.63 6.19 16.59
N GLU A 120 2.27 4.94 16.31
CA GLU A 120 2.58 3.79 17.16
C GLU A 120 4.09 3.61 17.35
N LEU A 121 4.87 3.80 16.28
CA LEU A 121 6.32 3.55 16.26
C LEU A 121 7.16 4.79 16.62
N GLY A 122 6.54 5.94 16.84
CA GLY A 122 7.26 7.18 17.16
C GLY A 122 8.01 7.76 15.94
N ILE A 123 7.49 7.57 14.74
CA ILE A 123 8.06 8.08 13.49
C ILE A 123 7.35 9.38 13.10
N ALA A 124 8.13 10.38 12.74
CA ALA A 124 7.61 11.71 12.39
C ALA A 124 6.79 11.75 11.07
#